data_9464f773090b3464e434b9cb2853af96
#
_entry.id   9464f773090b3464e434b9cb2853af96
#
_cell.length_a   1.000
_cell.length_b   1.000
_cell.length_c   1.000
_cell.angle_alpha   90.00
_cell.angle_beta   90.00
_cell.angle_gamma   90.00
#
_symmetry.space_group_name_H-M   'P 1'
#
loop_
_entity.id
_entity.type
_entity.pdbx_description
1 polymer ?
#
loop_
_entity_poly.entity_id
_entity_poly.type
_entity_poly.pdbx_seq_one_letter_code
_entity_poly.pdbx_strand_id
1 'polypeptide(L)'
;MIKKTWETPPGSYYNLFADMLKQPHLLVAGATGSGKSVVINGIITTALKDSPAAVQFIFIDPKRVELVDYRPLPHTLKYASEPGDMVQALQYAMDTTERRYKAMQARHEKNYSGGAVYVVIDELADLMTTNKKQVQPLIQRLAQIGRAANVHIIAATQCPLSAVIPTPIKVNFGSRVGLRTRSKQDSRNILGLPGCETLPRYGQGYYMTPAGLQLYNIPMYSPAEVQRLVDYWKHHSRPRLRWL
;
A
#
# COMPACT_ATOMS: atom_id res chain seq x y z
N MET A 1 7.00 -23.79 -14.51
CA MET A 1 5.77 -24.55 -14.14
C MET A 1 5.25 -23.94 -12.86
N ILE A 2 4.12 -23.22 -12.89
CA ILE A 2 3.54 -22.54 -11.72
C ILE A 2 2.83 -23.61 -10.87
N LYS A 3 3.29 -23.83 -9.63
CA LYS A 3 2.57 -24.73 -8.70
C LYS A 3 1.22 -24.09 -8.36
N LYS A 4 0.14 -24.75 -8.81
CA LYS A 4 -1.23 -24.41 -8.39
C LYS A 4 -1.45 -24.92 -6.96
N THR A 5 -1.30 -24.06 -5.98
CA THR A 5 -1.71 -24.38 -4.60
C THR A 5 -3.15 -23.88 -4.42
N TRP A 6 -4.13 -24.76 -4.60
CA TRP A 6 -5.57 -24.44 -4.64
C TRP A 6 -6.27 -24.45 -3.29
N GLU A 7 -5.59 -24.80 -2.22
CA GLU A 7 -6.26 -25.00 -0.92
C GLU A 7 -5.53 -24.18 0.15
N THR A 8 -6.01 -22.98 0.35
CA THR A 8 -5.73 -22.23 1.58
C THR A 8 -6.85 -22.55 2.56
N PRO A 9 -6.57 -23.12 3.74
CA PRO A 9 -7.58 -23.44 4.76
C PRO A 9 -8.32 -22.18 5.22
N PRO A 10 -9.60 -22.29 5.63
CA PRO A 10 -10.33 -21.20 6.28
C PRO A 10 -9.53 -20.74 7.52
N GLY A 11 -9.11 -19.47 7.56
CA GLY A 11 -8.24 -18.91 8.59
C GLY A 11 -6.91 -18.36 8.08
N SER A 12 -6.46 -18.74 6.88
CA SER A 12 -5.21 -18.26 6.27
C SER A 12 -5.33 -16.88 5.62
N TYR A 13 -6.53 -16.33 5.48
CA TYR A 13 -6.76 -15.00 4.88
C TYR A 13 -6.12 -13.87 5.68
N TYR A 14 -6.12 -13.97 7.00
CA TYR A 14 -5.39 -13.04 7.86
C TYR A 14 -3.89 -13.04 7.58
N ASN A 15 -3.34 -14.18 7.22
CA ASN A 15 -1.92 -14.31 6.94
C ASN A 15 -1.51 -13.61 5.65
N LEU A 16 -2.36 -13.57 4.61
CA LEU A 16 -2.05 -12.92 3.35
C LEU A 16 -1.84 -11.40 3.52
N PHE A 17 -2.81 -10.70 4.10
CA PHE A 17 -2.70 -9.25 4.29
C PHE A 17 -1.65 -8.88 5.36
N ALA A 18 -1.52 -9.68 6.41
CA ALA A 18 -0.47 -9.52 7.39
C ALA A 18 0.92 -9.75 6.78
N ASP A 19 1.06 -10.66 5.82
CA ASP A 19 2.31 -10.87 5.10
C ASP A 19 2.59 -9.69 4.14
N MET A 20 1.59 -9.18 3.47
CA MET A 20 1.70 -7.96 2.66
C MET A 20 2.18 -6.75 3.47
N LEU A 21 1.72 -6.59 4.73
CA LEU A 21 2.17 -5.55 5.65
C LEU A 21 3.64 -5.69 6.07
N LYS A 22 4.20 -6.89 6.07
CA LYS A 22 5.62 -7.12 6.36
C LYS A 22 6.54 -6.71 5.21
N GLN A 23 5.98 -6.51 4.01
CA GLN A 23 6.79 -6.13 2.86
C GLN A 23 7.19 -4.66 2.95
N PRO A 24 8.42 -4.31 2.58
CA PRO A 24 8.87 -2.92 2.64
C PRO A 24 8.00 -1.99 1.79
N HIS A 25 7.68 -2.40 0.57
CA HIS A 25 6.83 -1.66 -0.35
C HIS A 25 6.02 -2.64 -1.18
N LEU A 26 4.76 -2.31 -1.43
CA LEU A 26 3.81 -3.15 -2.16
C LEU A 26 3.19 -2.37 -3.33
N LEU A 27 3.21 -2.96 -4.51
CA LEU A 27 2.45 -2.50 -5.67
C LEU A 27 1.23 -3.39 -5.87
N VAL A 28 0.05 -2.79 -5.97
CA VAL A 28 -1.21 -3.49 -6.29
C VAL A 28 -1.72 -2.97 -7.63
N ALA A 29 -1.76 -3.82 -8.64
CA ALA A 29 -2.17 -3.38 -9.97
C ALA A 29 -3.16 -4.34 -10.62
N GLY A 30 -4.06 -3.78 -11.42
CA GLY A 30 -5.09 -4.51 -12.16
C GLY A 30 -6.12 -3.59 -12.80
N ALA A 31 -6.90 -4.09 -13.72
CA ALA A 31 -7.93 -3.33 -14.43
C ALA A 31 -9.00 -2.79 -13.47
N THR A 32 -9.77 -1.82 -13.93
CA THR A 32 -10.95 -1.32 -13.21
C THR A 32 -11.90 -2.48 -12.86
N GLY A 33 -12.33 -2.53 -11.61
CA GLY A 33 -13.22 -3.60 -11.12
C GLY A 33 -12.52 -4.96 -10.96
N SER A 34 -11.19 -5.02 -10.86
CA SER A 34 -10.45 -6.27 -10.61
C SER A 34 -10.29 -6.62 -9.12
N GLY A 35 -10.76 -5.76 -8.21
CA GLY A 35 -10.66 -5.98 -6.77
C GLY A 35 -9.49 -5.26 -6.08
N LYS A 36 -8.88 -4.23 -6.70
CA LYS A 36 -7.81 -3.44 -6.06
C LYS A 36 -8.22 -2.85 -4.72
N SER A 37 -9.39 -2.20 -4.67
CA SER A 37 -9.94 -1.62 -3.43
C SER A 37 -10.14 -2.68 -2.35
N VAL A 38 -10.53 -3.91 -2.73
CA VAL A 38 -10.66 -5.03 -1.79
C VAL A 38 -9.31 -5.38 -1.16
N VAL A 39 -8.24 -5.44 -1.97
CA VAL A 39 -6.89 -5.71 -1.45
C VAL A 39 -6.43 -4.58 -0.53
N ILE A 40 -6.57 -3.32 -0.95
CA ILE A 40 -6.16 -2.15 -0.16
C ILE A 40 -6.93 -2.09 1.16
N ASN A 41 -8.26 -2.24 1.13
CA ASN A 41 -9.08 -2.25 2.32
C ASN A 41 -8.75 -3.43 3.25
N GLY A 42 -8.47 -4.62 2.69
CA GLY A 42 -8.01 -5.79 3.45
C GLY A 42 -6.70 -5.53 4.19
N ILE A 43 -5.73 -4.88 3.55
CA ILE A 43 -4.46 -4.51 4.17
C ILE A 43 -4.67 -3.48 5.28
N ILE A 44 -5.40 -2.39 5.00
CA ILE A 44 -5.69 -1.34 5.98
C ILE A 44 -6.45 -1.91 7.18
N THR A 45 -7.51 -2.68 6.94
CA THR A 45 -8.34 -3.30 7.98
C THR A 45 -7.52 -4.25 8.86
N THR A 46 -6.58 -4.98 8.26
CA THR A 46 -5.66 -5.85 9.02
C THR A 46 -4.74 -5.03 9.91
N ALA A 47 -4.19 -3.93 9.39
CA ALA A 47 -3.31 -3.04 10.15
C ALA A 47 -4.05 -2.26 11.25
N LEU A 48 -5.32 -1.92 11.05
CA LEU A 48 -6.16 -1.22 12.04
C LEU A 48 -6.51 -2.08 13.27
N LYS A 49 -6.10 -3.33 13.34
CA LYS A 49 -6.16 -4.13 14.58
C LYS A 49 -5.12 -3.70 15.59
N ASP A 50 -4.05 -3.07 15.12
CA ASP A 50 -3.01 -2.52 15.96
C ASP A 50 -3.37 -1.09 16.39
N SER A 51 -2.74 -0.63 17.47
CA SER A 51 -2.98 0.70 18.01
C SER A 51 -2.38 1.81 17.10
N PRO A 52 -2.88 3.06 17.20
CA PRO A 52 -2.31 4.19 16.48
C PRO A 52 -0.83 4.48 16.79
N ALA A 53 -0.32 3.97 17.91
CA ALA A 53 1.11 4.04 18.24
C ALA A 53 1.94 3.02 17.46
N ALA A 54 1.35 1.88 17.10
CA ALA A 54 2.02 0.81 16.37
C ALA A 54 1.93 1.02 14.86
N VAL A 55 0.81 1.56 14.35
CA VAL A 55 0.56 1.73 12.92
C VAL A 55 -0.06 3.10 12.63
N GLN A 56 0.47 3.79 11.65
CA GLN A 56 -0.04 5.09 11.18
C GLN A 56 -0.09 5.13 9.66
N PHE A 57 -0.95 5.97 9.12
CA PHE A 57 -1.17 6.09 7.69
C PHE A 57 -1.03 7.52 7.17
N ILE A 58 -0.52 7.61 5.94
CA ILE A 58 -0.60 8.78 5.08
C ILE A 58 -1.41 8.32 3.87
N PHE A 59 -2.62 8.85 3.70
CA PHE A 59 -3.50 8.48 2.60
C PHE A 59 -3.42 9.50 1.47
N ILE A 60 -3.29 8.99 0.24
CA ILE A 60 -3.31 9.78 -0.99
C ILE A 60 -4.41 9.21 -1.89
N ASP A 61 -5.53 9.94 -1.97
CA ASP A 61 -6.77 9.52 -2.65
C ASP A 61 -7.24 10.61 -3.61
N PRO A 62 -6.69 10.67 -4.83
CA PRO A 62 -7.02 11.70 -5.81
C PRO A 62 -8.50 11.68 -6.23
N LYS A 63 -9.16 10.53 -6.11
CA LYS A 63 -10.56 10.33 -6.48
C LYS A 63 -11.54 10.61 -5.34
N ARG A 64 -11.08 10.71 -4.10
CA ARG A 64 -11.88 10.95 -2.88
C ARG A 64 -12.98 9.91 -2.65
N VAL A 65 -12.74 8.66 -3.01
CA VAL A 65 -13.72 7.58 -2.95
C VAL A 65 -13.27 6.44 -2.07
N GLU A 66 -12.05 5.97 -2.25
CA GLU A 66 -11.63 4.69 -1.68
C GLU A 66 -11.07 4.81 -0.25
N LEU A 67 -10.44 5.92 0.10
CA LEU A 67 -9.74 6.10 1.38
C LEU A 67 -10.35 7.16 2.29
N VAL A 68 -11.43 7.81 1.86
CA VAL A 68 -12.06 8.92 2.59
C VAL A 68 -12.58 8.51 3.97
N ASP A 69 -13.07 7.28 4.13
CA ASP A 69 -13.60 6.77 5.39
C ASP A 69 -12.53 6.63 6.48
N TYR A 70 -11.27 6.49 6.09
CA TYR A 70 -10.14 6.41 7.02
C TYR A 70 -9.59 7.77 7.47
N ARG A 71 -10.04 8.87 6.83
CA ARG A 71 -9.57 10.23 7.14
C ARG A 71 -9.72 10.63 8.62
N PRO A 72 -10.85 10.34 9.31
CA PRO A 72 -11.05 10.76 10.70
C PRO A 72 -10.34 9.88 11.73
N LEU A 73 -9.67 8.80 11.32
CA LEU A 73 -9.08 7.84 12.25
C LEU A 73 -7.85 8.40 12.98
N PRO A 74 -7.63 7.99 14.25
CA PRO A 74 -6.44 8.37 15.02
C PRO A 74 -5.14 7.84 14.37
N HIS A 75 -5.22 6.83 13.54
CA HIS A 75 -4.10 6.28 12.76
C HIS A 75 -3.68 7.19 11.58
N THR A 76 -4.54 8.13 11.16
CA THR A 76 -4.29 8.95 9.97
C THR A 76 -3.46 10.16 10.29
N LEU A 77 -2.22 10.20 9.80
CA LEU A 77 -1.32 11.35 9.92
C LEU A 77 -1.67 12.45 8.93
N LYS A 78 -1.94 12.05 7.69
CA LYS A 78 -2.29 12.94 6.58
C LYS A 78 -3.31 12.25 5.66
N TYR A 79 -4.21 13.05 5.11
CA TYR A 79 -5.08 12.66 4.00
C TYR A 79 -4.96 13.74 2.91
N ALA A 80 -4.63 13.34 1.71
CA ALA A 80 -4.39 14.22 0.57
C ALA A 80 -5.21 13.79 -0.64
N SER A 81 -5.94 14.73 -1.23
CA SER A 81 -6.75 14.49 -2.44
C SER A 81 -6.47 15.50 -3.56
N GLU A 82 -5.95 16.68 -3.21
CA GLU A 82 -5.59 17.69 -4.18
C GLU A 82 -4.13 17.54 -4.64
N PRO A 83 -3.79 17.92 -5.87
CA PRO A 83 -2.44 17.77 -6.41
C PRO A 83 -1.33 18.33 -5.52
N GLY A 84 -1.52 19.53 -4.97
CA GLY A 84 -0.55 20.14 -4.06
C GLY A 84 -0.41 19.40 -2.73
N ASP A 85 -1.52 18.97 -2.16
CA ASP A 85 -1.56 18.23 -0.89
C ASP A 85 -0.92 16.84 -1.03
N MET A 86 -1.05 16.20 -2.19
CA MET A 86 -0.43 14.90 -2.47
C MET A 86 1.11 14.99 -2.45
N VAL A 87 1.67 16.05 -3.05
CA VAL A 87 3.11 16.31 -2.97
C VAL A 87 3.55 16.58 -1.53
N GLN A 88 2.78 17.40 -0.79
CA GLN A 88 3.06 17.68 0.63
C GLN A 88 2.95 16.42 1.51
N ALA A 89 2.04 15.51 1.21
CA ALA A 89 1.90 14.24 1.93
C ALA A 89 3.13 13.33 1.72
N LEU A 90 3.63 13.26 0.49
CA LEU A 90 4.88 12.54 0.18
C LEU A 90 6.10 13.21 0.83
N GLN A 91 6.16 14.54 0.83
CA GLN A 91 7.22 15.28 1.53
C GLN A 91 7.17 15.02 3.03
N TYR A 92 5.99 15.02 3.63
CA TYR A 92 5.83 14.68 5.06
C TYR A 92 6.32 13.25 5.37
N ALA A 93 6.08 12.28 4.47
CA ALA A 93 6.63 10.93 4.60
C ALA A 93 8.16 10.94 4.53
N MET A 94 8.75 11.73 3.62
CA MET A 94 10.20 11.92 3.52
C MET A 94 10.78 12.53 4.80
N ASP A 95 10.19 13.62 5.29
CA ASP A 95 10.63 14.30 6.51
C ASP A 95 10.53 13.38 7.74
N THR A 96 9.49 12.53 7.77
CA THR A 96 9.34 11.50 8.81
C THR A 96 10.45 10.46 8.70
N THR A 97 10.80 10.04 7.49
CA THR A 97 11.91 9.10 7.25
C THR A 97 13.24 9.70 7.72
N GLU A 98 13.54 10.94 7.36
CA GLU A 98 14.78 11.61 7.77
C GLU A 98 14.86 11.83 9.30
N ARG A 99 13.75 12.21 9.95
CA ARG A 99 13.70 12.32 11.42
C ARG A 99 13.98 10.98 12.10
N ARG A 100 13.45 9.87 11.55
CA ARG A 100 13.69 8.53 12.06
C ARG A 100 15.15 8.11 11.88
N TYR A 101 15.77 8.43 10.74
CA TYR A 101 17.19 8.17 10.54
C TYR A 101 18.06 8.93 11.55
N LYS A 102 17.77 10.20 11.85
CA LYS A 102 18.47 10.96 12.90
C LYS A 102 18.32 10.29 14.28
N ALA A 103 17.11 9.83 14.60
CA ALA A 103 16.86 9.11 15.87
C ALA A 103 17.60 7.78 15.94
N MET A 104 17.63 7.00 14.84
CA MET A 104 18.40 5.76 14.73
C MET A 104 19.90 6.00 14.90
N GLN A 105 20.42 7.04 14.26
CA GLN A 105 21.83 7.42 14.36
C GLN A 105 22.22 7.76 15.81
N ALA A 106 21.38 8.57 16.48
CA ALA A 106 21.60 8.94 17.90
C ALA A 106 21.54 7.74 18.85
N ARG A 107 20.81 6.67 18.49
CA ARG A 107 20.66 5.43 19.29
C ARG A 107 21.55 4.29 18.82
N HIS A 108 22.37 4.48 17.78
CA HIS A 108 23.14 3.44 17.12
C HIS A 108 22.29 2.24 16.64
N GLU A 109 21.04 2.49 16.23
CA GLU A 109 20.12 1.48 15.71
C GLU A 109 20.27 1.34 14.18
N LYS A 110 20.15 0.10 13.67
CA LYS A 110 20.14 -0.17 12.21
C LYS A 110 18.75 -0.08 11.61
N ASN A 111 17.71 -0.26 12.41
CA ASN A 111 16.31 -0.16 12.00
C ASN A 111 15.54 0.61 13.07
N TYR A 112 14.56 1.39 12.64
CA TYR A 112 13.71 2.14 13.54
C TYR A 112 12.77 1.21 14.32
N SER A 113 12.83 1.27 15.66
CA SER A 113 12.09 0.40 16.58
C SER A 113 10.66 0.86 16.88
N GLY A 114 10.26 2.06 16.43
CA GLY A 114 8.91 2.58 16.64
C GLY A 114 7.88 2.09 15.62
N GLY A 115 6.63 2.55 15.77
CA GLY A 115 5.50 2.15 14.93
C GLY A 115 5.72 2.38 13.43
N ALA A 116 5.07 1.57 12.61
CA ALA A 116 5.13 1.66 11.16
C ALA A 116 4.32 2.85 10.63
N VAL A 117 4.79 3.45 9.52
CA VAL A 117 4.01 4.41 8.73
C VAL A 117 3.80 3.85 7.33
N TYR A 118 2.55 3.73 6.92
CA TYR A 118 2.17 3.31 5.57
C TYR A 118 1.67 4.49 4.75
N VAL A 119 2.35 4.77 3.65
CA VAL A 119 1.89 5.70 2.61
C VAL A 119 1.04 4.90 1.64
N VAL A 120 -0.27 5.09 1.69
CA VAL A 120 -1.22 4.38 0.83
C VAL A 120 -1.65 5.30 -0.30
N ILE A 121 -1.38 4.89 -1.53
CA ILE A 121 -1.70 5.63 -2.77
C ILE A 121 -2.75 4.84 -3.54
N ASP A 122 -3.97 5.36 -3.65
CA ASP A 122 -5.08 4.67 -4.34
C ASP A 122 -4.87 4.58 -5.86
N GLU A 123 -4.36 5.65 -6.47
CA GLU A 123 -4.08 5.64 -7.92
C GLU A 123 -2.76 6.35 -8.24
N LEU A 124 -1.73 5.55 -8.46
CA LEU A 124 -0.39 6.07 -8.80
C LEU A 124 -0.37 6.81 -10.14
N ALA A 125 -1.22 6.39 -11.09
CA ALA A 125 -1.28 7.02 -12.40
C ALA A 125 -1.69 8.50 -12.31
N ASP A 126 -2.62 8.84 -11.44
CA ASP A 126 -3.09 10.22 -11.26
C ASP A 126 -1.95 11.11 -10.73
N LEU A 127 -1.17 10.62 -9.75
CA LEU A 127 0.00 11.33 -9.24
C LEU A 127 1.06 11.54 -10.32
N MET A 128 1.36 10.48 -11.07
CA MET A 128 2.38 10.50 -12.12
C MET A 128 1.97 11.33 -13.32
N THR A 129 0.68 11.55 -13.54
CA THR A 129 0.18 12.42 -14.62
C THR A 129 0.22 13.89 -14.20
N THR A 130 -0.21 14.18 -12.97
CA THR A 130 -0.42 15.57 -12.51
C THR A 130 0.88 16.24 -12.06
N ASN A 131 1.74 15.54 -11.32
CA ASN A 131 2.91 16.11 -10.63
C ASN A 131 4.18 15.27 -10.79
N LYS A 132 4.38 14.59 -11.92
CA LYS A 132 5.46 13.63 -12.13
C LYS A 132 6.83 14.11 -11.67
N LYS A 133 7.22 15.35 -12.02
CA LYS A 133 8.56 15.89 -11.71
C LYS A 133 8.84 15.98 -10.21
N GLN A 134 7.81 16.20 -9.39
CA GLN A 134 7.93 16.29 -7.93
C GLN A 134 7.71 14.95 -7.25
N VAL A 135 6.71 14.19 -7.71
CA VAL A 135 6.25 12.93 -7.09
C VAL A 135 7.23 11.78 -7.32
N GLN A 136 7.72 11.63 -8.56
CA GLN A 136 8.58 10.50 -8.92
C GLN A 136 9.85 10.42 -8.07
N PRO A 137 10.64 11.49 -7.87
CA PRO A 137 11.82 11.45 -7.03
C PRO A 137 11.50 11.11 -5.55
N LEU A 138 10.38 11.64 -5.01
CA LEU A 138 9.97 11.38 -3.64
C LEU A 138 9.60 9.91 -3.43
N ILE A 139 8.77 9.33 -4.32
CA ILE A 139 8.40 7.91 -4.26
C ILE A 139 9.63 7.03 -4.42
N GLN A 140 10.50 7.34 -5.37
CA GLN A 140 11.73 6.58 -5.61
C GLN A 140 12.63 6.60 -4.36
N ARG A 141 12.84 7.78 -3.76
CA ARG A 141 13.69 7.91 -2.57
C ARG A 141 13.09 7.22 -1.37
N LEU A 142 11.79 7.41 -1.10
CA LEU A 142 11.09 6.69 -0.03
C LEU A 142 11.20 5.17 -0.19
N ALA A 143 11.04 4.66 -1.42
CA ALA A 143 11.14 3.24 -1.70
C ALA A 143 12.57 2.68 -1.54
N GLN A 144 13.60 3.53 -1.66
CA GLN A 144 14.99 3.13 -1.43
C GLN A 144 15.35 3.06 0.06
N ILE A 145 14.88 4.03 0.86
CA ILE A 145 15.36 4.20 2.24
C ILE A 145 14.29 3.95 3.31
N GLY A 146 13.01 3.90 2.94
CA GLY A 146 11.91 3.82 3.89
C GLY A 146 11.92 2.57 4.77
N ARG A 147 12.39 1.42 4.25
CA ARG A 147 12.42 0.14 4.97
C ARG A 147 13.06 0.25 6.35
N ALA A 148 14.29 0.75 6.43
CA ALA A 148 15.02 0.84 7.69
C ALA A 148 14.37 1.84 8.66
N ALA A 149 13.72 2.89 8.13
CA ALA A 149 12.98 3.88 8.91
C ALA A 149 11.56 3.42 9.27
N ASN A 150 11.14 2.20 8.94
CA ASN A 150 9.80 1.67 9.13
C ASN A 150 8.72 2.57 8.48
N VAL A 151 9.02 3.07 7.25
CA VAL A 151 8.11 3.83 6.39
C VAL A 151 7.91 3.06 5.09
N HIS A 152 6.69 2.69 4.80
CA HIS A 152 6.32 1.77 3.73
C HIS A 152 5.40 2.43 2.73
N ILE A 153 5.48 2.02 1.45
CA ILE A 153 4.56 2.49 0.42
C ILE A 153 3.67 1.32 -0.02
N ILE A 154 2.38 1.55 -0.05
CA ILE A 154 1.39 0.67 -0.68
C ILE A 154 0.78 1.49 -1.82
N ALA A 155 1.20 1.22 -3.03
CA ALA A 155 0.73 1.95 -4.21
C ALA A 155 -0.20 1.09 -5.04
N ALA A 156 -1.36 1.62 -5.40
CA ALA A 156 -2.27 0.98 -6.32
C ALA A 156 -2.31 1.70 -7.67
N THR A 157 -2.61 0.97 -8.74
CA THR A 157 -2.87 1.56 -10.07
C THR A 157 -3.75 0.69 -10.94
N GLN A 158 -4.61 1.35 -11.72
CA GLN A 158 -5.39 0.71 -12.79
C GLN A 158 -4.65 0.73 -14.13
N CYS A 159 -3.59 1.54 -14.22
CA CYS A 159 -2.84 1.77 -15.44
C CYS A 159 -1.37 1.32 -15.26
N PRO A 160 -1.06 0.02 -15.45
CA PRO A 160 0.28 -0.51 -15.22
C PRO A 160 1.25 -0.21 -16.37
N LEU A 161 1.15 0.97 -17.00
CA LEU A 161 2.06 1.38 -18.05
C LEU A 161 3.44 1.74 -17.49
N SER A 162 4.49 1.56 -18.28
CA SER A 162 5.87 1.92 -17.90
C SER A 162 6.03 3.42 -17.62
N ALA A 163 5.17 4.28 -18.19
CA ALA A 163 5.14 5.70 -17.90
C ALA A 163 4.64 6.00 -16.47
N VAL A 164 3.76 5.13 -15.92
CA VAL A 164 3.18 5.22 -14.57
C VAL A 164 4.07 4.52 -13.55
N ILE A 165 4.61 3.36 -13.90
CA ILE A 165 5.51 2.58 -13.05
C ILE A 165 6.88 2.49 -13.75
N PRO A 166 7.69 3.56 -13.74
CA PRO A 166 9.01 3.55 -14.34
C PRO A 166 9.92 2.52 -13.65
N THR A 167 10.90 2.00 -14.39
CA THR A 167 11.86 1.02 -13.87
C THR A 167 12.48 1.42 -12.53
N PRO A 168 12.90 2.67 -12.29
CA PRO A 168 13.48 3.08 -11.00
C PRO A 168 12.52 2.96 -9.81
N ILE A 169 11.21 3.09 -10.03
CA ILE A 169 10.19 2.83 -9.02
C ILE A 169 9.98 1.31 -8.89
N LYS A 170 9.78 0.63 -10.02
CA LYS A 170 9.44 -0.78 -10.08
C LYS A 170 10.45 -1.70 -9.38
N VAL A 171 11.74 -1.41 -9.48
CA VAL A 171 12.80 -2.24 -8.84
C VAL A 171 12.76 -2.17 -7.31
N ASN A 172 12.26 -1.08 -6.75
CA ASN A 172 12.14 -0.90 -5.30
C ASN A 172 10.85 -1.50 -4.72
N PHE A 173 9.86 -1.82 -5.58
CA PHE A 173 8.65 -2.56 -5.19
C PHE A 173 8.90 -4.06 -5.41
N GLY A 174 9.63 -4.67 -4.47
CA GLY A 174 9.97 -6.09 -4.53
C GLY A 174 8.76 -7.02 -4.40
N SER A 175 7.68 -6.53 -3.80
CA SER A 175 6.44 -7.27 -3.65
C SER A 175 5.32 -6.63 -4.47
N ARG A 176 4.57 -7.46 -5.20
CA ARG A 176 3.57 -6.99 -6.15
C ARG A 176 2.35 -7.91 -6.15
N VAL A 177 1.17 -7.31 -6.17
CA VAL A 177 -0.10 -8.00 -6.40
C VAL A 177 -0.59 -7.68 -7.80
N GLY A 178 -0.66 -8.69 -8.65
CA GLY A 178 -1.24 -8.61 -9.98
C GLY A 178 -2.65 -9.19 -9.96
N LEU A 179 -3.65 -8.33 -10.07
CA LEU A 179 -5.04 -8.70 -10.27
C LEU A 179 -5.34 -8.81 -11.77
N ARG A 180 -6.59 -9.14 -12.15
CA ARG A 180 -6.96 -9.24 -13.56
C ARG A 180 -6.53 -8.00 -14.34
N THR A 181 -5.85 -8.21 -15.47
CA THR A 181 -5.45 -7.17 -16.42
C THR A 181 -6.22 -7.30 -17.74
N ARG A 182 -6.11 -6.28 -18.59
CA ARG A 182 -6.73 -6.27 -19.93
C ARG A 182 -5.88 -7.05 -20.94
N SER A 183 -4.56 -7.10 -20.73
CA SER A 183 -3.63 -7.68 -21.68
C SER A 183 -2.47 -8.40 -21.01
N LYS A 184 -1.80 -9.30 -21.77
CA LYS A 184 -0.54 -9.92 -21.38
C LYS A 184 0.56 -8.89 -21.13
N GLN A 185 0.54 -7.76 -21.87
CA GLN A 185 1.52 -6.70 -21.70
C GLN A 185 1.36 -6.00 -20.35
N ASP A 186 0.13 -5.76 -19.91
CA ASP A 186 -0.14 -5.18 -18.59
C ASP A 186 0.35 -6.13 -17.48
N SER A 187 0.09 -7.44 -17.62
CA SER A 187 0.59 -8.45 -16.69
C SER A 187 2.12 -8.42 -16.60
N ARG A 188 2.82 -8.37 -17.75
CA ARG A 188 4.29 -8.25 -17.79
C ARG A 188 4.78 -6.95 -17.17
N ASN A 189 4.05 -5.85 -17.34
CA ASN A 189 4.41 -4.57 -16.74
C ASN A 189 4.32 -4.63 -15.20
N ILE A 190 3.41 -5.41 -14.64
CA ILE A 190 3.25 -5.60 -13.18
C ILE A 190 4.26 -6.62 -12.66
N LEU A 191 4.16 -7.85 -13.16
CA LEU A 191 4.85 -9.02 -12.60
C LEU A 191 6.14 -9.40 -13.31
N GLY A 192 6.39 -8.86 -14.51
CA GLY A 192 7.43 -9.36 -15.42
C GLY A 192 7.01 -10.60 -16.22
N LEU A 193 5.85 -11.16 -15.94
CA LEU A 193 5.32 -12.40 -16.52
C LEU A 193 3.86 -12.20 -16.97
N PRO A 194 3.39 -12.94 -18.02
CA PRO A 194 1.98 -13.01 -18.36
C PRO A 194 1.23 -13.86 -17.33
N GLY A 195 -0.11 -13.74 -17.28
CA GLY A 195 -0.98 -14.57 -16.46
C GLY A 195 -2.14 -13.80 -15.83
N CYS A 196 -1.95 -12.53 -15.47
CA CYS A 196 -3.02 -11.72 -14.87
C CYS A 196 -4.23 -11.55 -15.81
N GLU A 197 -4.01 -11.56 -17.13
CA GLU A 197 -5.08 -11.45 -18.13
C GLU A 197 -6.03 -12.65 -18.14
N THR A 198 -5.61 -13.79 -17.60
CA THR A 198 -6.42 -15.02 -17.51
C THR A 198 -7.15 -15.18 -16.18
N LEU A 199 -6.88 -14.29 -15.21
CA LEU A 199 -7.54 -14.32 -13.91
C LEU A 199 -9.06 -14.04 -14.06
N PRO A 200 -9.91 -14.58 -13.17
CA PRO A 200 -11.30 -14.17 -13.08
C PRO A 200 -11.40 -12.68 -12.72
N ARG A 201 -12.55 -12.09 -12.97
CA ARG A 201 -12.76 -10.66 -12.72
C ARG A 201 -12.53 -10.28 -11.25
N TYR A 202 -12.88 -11.18 -10.33
CA TYR A 202 -12.79 -10.98 -8.88
C TYR A 202 -12.22 -12.20 -8.19
N GLY A 203 -11.75 -12.00 -6.97
CA GLY A 203 -11.47 -13.05 -5.99
C GLY A 203 -10.12 -13.74 -6.15
N GLN A 204 -9.36 -13.45 -7.20
CA GLN A 204 -8.03 -14.04 -7.38
C GLN A 204 -6.98 -12.99 -7.77
N GLY A 205 -5.75 -13.23 -7.34
CA GLY A 205 -4.60 -12.41 -7.69
C GLY A 205 -3.29 -13.18 -7.59
N TYR A 206 -2.32 -12.81 -8.38
CA TYR A 206 -0.95 -13.25 -8.21
C TYR A 206 -0.24 -12.33 -7.22
N TYR A 207 0.39 -12.92 -6.22
CA TYR A 207 1.26 -12.22 -5.29
C TYR A 207 2.71 -12.65 -5.54
N MET A 208 3.51 -11.69 -5.94
CA MET A 208 4.95 -11.84 -6.17
C MET A 208 5.71 -11.24 -5.00
N THR A 209 6.66 -11.98 -4.48
CA THR A 209 7.63 -11.56 -3.48
C THR A 209 9.03 -12.00 -3.92
N PRO A 210 10.10 -11.60 -3.23
CA PRO A 210 11.43 -12.15 -3.48
C PRO A 210 11.51 -13.68 -3.35
N ALA A 211 10.60 -14.30 -2.60
CA ALA A 211 10.51 -15.76 -2.45
C ALA A 211 9.83 -16.47 -3.65
N GLY A 212 9.15 -15.73 -4.52
CA GLY A 212 8.50 -16.27 -5.72
C GLY A 212 7.11 -15.70 -5.99
N LEU A 213 6.46 -16.28 -7.00
CA LEU A 213 5.12 -15.94 -7.46
C LEU A 213 4.11 -17.00 -7.01
N GLN A 214 3.02 -16.60 -6.39
CA GLN A 214 1.95 -17.47 -5.95
C GLN A 214 0.59 -16.92 -6.38
N LEU A 215 -0.36 -17.83 -6.68
CA LEU A 215 -1.75 -17.48 -6.91
C LEU A 215 -2.52 -17.56 -5.59
N TYR A 216 -3.26 -16.51 -5.26
CA TYR A 216 -4.07 -16.43 -4.06
C TYR A 216 -5.53 -16.14 -4.36
N ASN A 217 -6.41 -16.72 -3.56
CA ASN A 217 -7.76 -16.22 -3.42
C ASN A 217 -7.73 -14.97 -2.52
N ILE A 218 -8.22 -13.86 -3.06
CA ILE A 218 -8.28 -12.59 -2.34
C ILE A 218 -9.53 -12.59 -1.48
N PRO A 219 -9.41 -12.54 -0.16
CA PRO A 219 -10.56 -12.50 0.73
C PRO A 219 -11.29 -11.16 0.60
N MET A 220 -12.60 -11.20 0.70
CA MET A 220 -13.44 -10.01 0.61
C MET A 220 -13.78 -9.53 2.03
N TYR A 221 -13.43 -8.28 2.32
CA TYR A 221 -14.00 -7.57 3.46
C TYR A 221 -15.28 -6.89 3.02
N SER A 222 -16.36 -7.09 3.77
CA SER A 222 -17.58 -6.38 3.49
C SER A 222 -17.45 -4.90 3.88
N PRO A 223 -18.12 -3.97 3.20
CA PRO A 223 -18.15 -2.56 3.62
C PRO A 223 -18.60 -2.39 5.09
N ALA A 224 -19.50 -3.25 5.57
CA ALA A 224 -19.96 -3.24 6.95
C ALA A 224 -18.86 -3.62 7.96
N GLU A 225 -17.92 -4.49 7.60
CA GLU A 225 -16.77 -4.84 8.45
C GLU A 225 -15.79 -3.69 8.53
N VAL A 226 -15.50 -3.05 7.40
CA VAL A 226 -14.66 -1.83 7.34
C VAL A 226 -15.29 -0.75 8.22
N GLN A 227 -16.59 -0.47 8.04
CA GLN A 227 -17.31 0.57 8.78
C GLN A 227 -17.31 0.31 10.30
N ARG A 228 -17.55 -0.94 10.74
CA ARG A 228 -17.49 -1.29 12.17
C ARG A 228 -16.13 -0.98 12.79
N LEU A 229 -15.04 -1.25 12.08
CA LEU A 229 -13.69 -0.98 12.56
C LEU A 229 -13.38 0.52 12.59
N VAL A 230 -13.83 1.24 11.57
CA VAL A 230 -13.74 2.71 11.51
C VAL A 230 -14.50 3.33 12.69
N ASP A 231 -15.72 2.90 12.95
CA ASP A 231 -16.54 3.41 14.05
C ASP A 231 -15.96 3.05 15.42
N TYR A 232 -15.41 1.84 15.56
CA TYR A 232 -14.68 1.47 16.77
C TYR A 232 -13.59 2.49 17.09
N TRP A 233 -12.71 2.81 16.15
CA TRP A 233 -11.60 3.73 16.38
C TRP A 233 -12.01 5.18 16.51
N LYS A 234 -13.11 5.61 15.88
CA LYS A 234 -13.68 6.95 16.12
C LYS A 234 -14.09 7.16 17.57
N HIS A 235 -14.64 6.12 18.21
CA HIS A 235 -15.14 6.22 19.59
C HIS A 235 -14.08 5.88 20.65
N HIS A 236 -13.06 5.11 20.30
CA HIS A 236 -12.02 4.65 21.23
C HIS A 236 -10.68 5.39 21.07
N SER A 237 -10.63 6.44 20.26
CA SER A 237 -9.45 7.28 20.13
C SER A 237 -9.26 8.14 21.40
N ARG A 238 -8.18 7.89 22.14
CA ARG A 238 -7.68 8.90 23.09
C ARG A 238 -7.27 10.14 22.30
N PRO A 239 -7.58 11.37 22.80
CA PRO A 239 -7.15 12.58 22.11
C PRO A 239 -5.63 12.51 21.87
N ARG A 240 -5.22 12.85 20.66
CA ARG A 240 -3.79 12.96 20.31
C ARG A 240 -3.15 13.92 21.32
N LEU A 241 -2.22 13.44 22.13
CA LEU A 241 -1.26 14.33 22.75
C LEU A 241 -0.52 15.02 21.60
N ARG A 242 -0.83 16.30 21.37
CA ARG A 242 -0.04 17.15 20.50
C ARG A 242 1.35 17.21 21.11
N TRP A 243 2.29 16.51 20.53
CA TRP A 243 3.69 16.77 20.81
C TRP A 243 4.01 18.14 20.24
N LEU A 244 4.18 19.11 21.14
CA LEU A 244 4.74 20.42 20.87
C LEU A 244 6.18 20.27 20.36
#